data_dfdfb5ce6f0e3e6a73e84c159fb6cabb
#
_entry.id   dfdfb5ce6f0e3e6a73e84c159fb6cabb
#
_cell.length_a   1.000
_cell.length_b   1.000
_cell.length_c   1.000
_cell.angle_alpha   90.00
_cell.angle_beta   90.00
_cell.angle_gamma   90.00
#
_symmetry.space_group_name_H-M   'P 1'
#
loop_
_entity.id
_entity.type
_entity.pdbx_description
1 polymer ?
#
loop_
_entity_poly.entity_id
_entity_poly.type
_entity_poly.pdbx_seq_one_letter_code
_entity_poly.pdbx_strand_id
1 'polypeptide(L)'
;MIKLSELLSESRDSINEELIRKKFSSIGDEEIPIWFGSPTSFSYTPRYILAIIIFSVHFIFYRVATTVYAEGREGFLYIFLRFMDQLFDLVDVFAFVFVMLIIARINHFLNISTSDVKISLFLIIVGIIPSIWFITNIIDWFLLLIGENGLNIPEWLDTWFLGLGIINSSIFLIYSVISQLSYSYLVTDKNIYLKRKIFFYNSYTIITIDEIVNLKTQMSFFGKMLGYGNLLLITEKNLEAKSNSNIERNGLQKFFYILKLLISYKRQRKELILKPSECFFGIKNPMLVYQLADEIIDNNNGEIEI
;
A
#
# COMPACT_ATOMS: atom_id res chain seq x y z
N MET A 1 4.93 36.11 13.91
CA MET A 1 5.94 35.16 13.39
C MET A 1 6.62 34.56 14.61
N ILE A 2 6.33 33.32 14.95
CA ILE A 2 7.00 32.57 16.03
C ILE A 2 8.46 32.42 15.57
N LYS A 3 9.43 32.78 16.42
CA LYS A 3 10.83 32.55 16.08
C LYS A 3 11.06 31.04 15.91
N LEU A 4 11.79 30.64 14.88
CA LEU A 4 12.02 29.24 14.54
C LEU A 4 12.71 28.47 15.69
N SER A 5 13.57 29.19 16.45
CA SER A 5 14.16 28.69 17.71
C SER A 5 13.12 28.33 18.80
N GLU A 6 11.97 29.00 18.82
CA GLU A 6 10.84 28.66 19.70
C GLU A 6 10.15 27.37 19.26
N LEU A 7 9.99 27.15 17.93
CA LEU A 7 9.43 25.92 17.39
C LEU A 7 10.33 24.70 17.66
N LEU A 8 11.66 24.86 17.57
CA LEU A 8 12.62 23.82 17.92
C LEU A 8 12.54 23.44 19.39
N SER A 9 12.51 24.44 20.30
CA SER A 9 12.39 24.19 21.74
C SER A 9 11.04 23.56 22.10
N GLU A 10 9.94 24.04 21.54
CA GLU A 10 8.60 23.50 21.77
C GLU A 10 8.46 22.06 21.23
N SER A 11 9.02 21.79 20.06
CA SER A 11 9.07 20.45 19.49
C SER A 11 9.86 19.50 20.38
N ARG A 12 11.02 19.93 20.85
CA ARG A 12 11.89 19.15 21.73
C ARG A 12 11.26 18.89 23.09
N ASP A 13 10.64 19.88 23.71
CA ASP A 13 9.99 19.75 25.02
C ASP A 13 8.78 18.81 24.99
N SER A 14 8.16 18.62 23.82
CA SER A 14 7.06 17.66 23.60
C SER A 14 7.51 16.20 23.53
N ILE A 15 8.82 15.93 23.50
CA ILE A 15 9.41 14.61 23.25
C ILE A 15 9.86 13.97 24.56
N ASN A 16 9.42 12.73 24.79
CA ASN A 16 9.99 11.90 25.85
C ASN A 16 11.25 11.21 25.32
N GLU A 17 12.41 11.80 25.61
CA GLU A 17 13.71 11.33 25.11
C GLU A 17 14.03 9.87 25.51
N GLU A 18 13.70 9.46 26.73
CA GLU A 18 13.93 8.09 27.21
C GLU A 18 13.16 7.05 26.37
N LEU A 19 11.89 7.33 26.06
CA LEU A 19 11.09 6.46 25.22
C LEU A 19 11.61 6.39 23.78
N ILE A 20 12.12 7.50 23.26
CA ILE A 20 12.69 7.56 21.90
C ILE A 20 13.99 6.77 21.83
N ARG A 21 14.92 6.96 22.77
CA ARG A 21 16.17 6.20 22.84
C ARG A 21 15.92 4.69 23.00
N LYS A 22 14.92 4.29 23.78
CA LYS A 22 14.47 2.90 23.83
C LYS A 22 13.89 2.39 22.53
N LYS A 23 13.19 3.24 21.78
CA LYS A 23 12.58 2.88 20.49
C LYS A 23 13.62 2.85 19.37
N PHE A 24 14.59 3.74 19.39
CA PHE A 24 15.67 3.87 18.41
C PHE A 24 17.01 3.66 19.10
N SER A 25 17.39 2.39 19.26
CA SER A 25 18.64 2.00 19.96
C SER A 25 19.93 2.36 19.21
N SER A 26 19.83 2.90 18.02
CA SER A 26 20.95 3.34 17.18
C SER A 26 21.22 4.85 17.25
N ILE A 27 20.49 5.58 18.08
CA ILE A 27 20.80 7.01 18.32
C ILE A 27 22.11 7.11 19.10
N GLY A 28 23.02 7.97 18.66
CA GLY A 28 24.24 8.30 19.39
C GLY A 28 23.94 8.95 20.74
N ASP A 29 24.83 8.74 21.71
CA ASP A 29 24.62 9.29 23.06
C ASP A 29 24.59 10.83 23.07
N GLU A 30 25.31 11.45 22.15
CA GLU A 30 25.40 12.91 22.00
C GLU A 30 24.32 13.50 21.07
N GLU A 31 23.54 12.65 20.38
CA GLU A 31 22.49 13.13 19.48
C GLU A 31 21.25 13.57 20.23
N ILE A 32 20.68 14.70 19.83
CA ILE A 32 19.52 15.32 20.46
C ILE A 32 18.28 15.05 19.56
N PRO A 33 17.27 14.30 20.03
CA PRO A 33 16.01 14.15 19.33
C PRO A 33 15.26 15.47 19.25
N ILE A 34 14.87 15.87 18.01
CA ILE A 34 14.18 17.13 17.76
C ILE A 34 12.71 16.92 17.40
N TRP A 35 12.43 15.91 16.60
CA TRP A 35 11.07 15.58 16.18
C TRP A 35 10.90 14.07 16.02
N PHE A 36 9.74 13.56 16.45
CA PHE A 36 9.34 12.17 16.32
C PHE A 36 7.94 12.06 15.73
N GLY A 37 7.74 11.14 14.78
CA GLY A 37 6.45 10.92 14.16
C GLY A 37 6.26 9.53 13.55
N SER A 38 5.05 9.31 13.09
CA SER A 38 4.63 8.09 12.38
C SER A 38 3.55 8.42 11.36
N PRO A 39 3.27 7.53 10.39
CA PRO A 39 2.18 7.74 9.46
C PRO A 39 0.83 7.88 10.15
N THR A 40 0.05 8.88 9.75
CA THR A 40 -1.34 9.05 10.22
C THR A 40 -2.25 7.98 9.62
N SER A 41 -3.34 7.60 10.33
CA SER A 41 -4.33 6.66 9.80
C SER A 41 -4.96 7.17 8.51
N PHE A 42 -5.16 8.47 8.39
CA PHE A 42 -5.70 9.09 7.18
C PHE A 42 -4.83 8.90 5.94
N SER A 43 -3.52 8.79 6.08
CA SER A 43 -2.62 8.53 4.96
C SER A 43 -2.79 7.13 4.36
N TYR A 44 -3.37 6.18 5.12
CA TYR A 44 -3.69 4.82 4.72
C TYR A 44 -5.15 4.61 4.28
N THR A 45 -5.98 5.66 4.30
CA THR A 45 -7.38 5.61 3.83
C THR A 45 -7.55 4.92 2.46
N PRO A 46 -6.70 5.17 1.43
CA PRO A 46 -6.84 4.47 0.16
C PRO A 46 -6.72 2.95 0.27
N ARG A 47 -5.92 2.42 1.20
CA ARG A 47 -5.82 0.99 1.46
C ARG A 47 -7.06 0.45 2.17
N TYR A 48 -7.60 1.20 3.12
CA TYR A 48 -8.85 0.81 3.79
C TYR A 48 -10.03 0.77 2.82
N ILE A 49 -10.14 1.76 1.93
CA ILE A 49 -11.13 1.75 0.85
C ILE A 49 -10.93 0.53 -0.07
N LEU A 50 -9.69 0.17 -0.39
CA LEU A 50 -9.40 -1.00 -1.21
C LEU A 50 -9.86 -2.31 -0.52
N ALA A 51 -9.71 -2.42 0.81
CA ALA A 51 -10.26 -3.56 1.58
C ALA A 51 -11.78 -3.66 1.43
N ILE A 52 -12.48 -2.52 1.51
CA ILE A 52 -13.92 -2.46 1.31
C ILE A 52 -14.30 -2.86 -0.13
N ILE A 53 -13.53 -2.41 -1.12
CA ILE A 53 -13.76 -2.76 -2.53
C ILE A 53 -13.59 -4.28 -2.72
N ILE A 54 -12.54 -4.90 -2.16
CA ILE A 54 -12.33 -6.35 -2.22
C ILE A 54 -13.55 -7.09 -1.66
N PHE A 55 -14.01 -6.70 -0.47
CA PHE A 55 -15.21 -7.29 0.13
C PHE A 55 -16.45 -7.09 -0.75
N SER A 56 -16.67 -5.87 -1.25
CA SER A 56 -17.84 -5.52 -2.05
C SER A 56 -17.92 -6.32 -3.35
N VAL A 57 -16.79 -6.55 -4.02
CA VAL A 57 -16.74 -7.39 -5.24
C VAL A 57 -17.16 -8.82 -4.91
N HIS A 58 -16.57 -9.43 -3.88
CA HIS A 58 -16.94 -10.79 -3.47
C HIS A 58 -18.41 -10.87 -3.04
N PHE A 59 -18.90 -9.86 -2.33
CA PHE A 59 -20.29 -9.80 -1.89
C PHE A 59 -21.26 -9.68 -3.07
N ILE A 60 -20.94 -8.90 -4.10
CA ILE A 60 -21.76 -8.79 -5.30
C ILE A 60 -21.84 -10.14 -6.02
N PHE A 61 -20.71 -10.81 -6.23
CA PHE A 61 -20.70 -12.13 -6.87
C PHE A 61 -21.45 -13.18 -6.04
N TYR A 62 -21.29 -13.18 -4.70
CA TYR A 62 -22.09 -14.01 -3.82
C TYR A 62 -23.60 -13.74 -4.00
N ARG A 63 -24.00 -12.46 -4.04
CA ARG A 63 -25.41 -12.08 -4.20
C ARG A 63 -25.95 -12.45 -5.57
N VAL A 64 -25.15 -12.34 -6.61
CA VAL A 64 -25.54 -12.78 -7.96
C VAL A 64 -25.79 -14.30 -7.95
N ALA A 65 -24.84 -15.09 -7.43
CA ALA A 65 -24.92 -16.55 -7.39
C ALA A 65 -26.09 -17.10 -6.52
N THR A 66 -26.47 -16.36 -5.45
CA THR A 66 -27.48 -16.86 -4.48
C THR A 66 -28.85 -16.20 -4.58
N THR A 67 -29.03 -15.18 -5.43
CA THR A 67 -30.31 -14.47 -5.53
C THR A 67 -31.22 -15.16 -6.53
N VAL A 68 -32.34 -15.68 -6.04
CA VAL A 68 -33.42 -16.16 -6.93
C VAL A 68 -34.19 -14.96 -7.46
N TYR A 69 -34.15 -14.77 -8.77
CA TYR A 69 -34.84 -13.66 -9.45
C TYR A 69 -36.29 -14.02 -9.67
N ALA A 70 -37.17 -13.56 -8.78
CA ALA A 70 -38.64 -13.71 -8.92
C ALA A 70 -39.16 -12.59 -9.85
N GLU A 71 -40.11 -12.95 -10.73
CA GLU A 71 -40.83 -11.96 -11.54
C GLU A 71 -41.65 -11.01 -10.64
N GLY A 72 -41.63 -9.70 -10.96
CA GLY A 72 -42.42 -8.67 -10.28
C GLY A 72 -41.75 -7.97 -9.10
N ARG A 73 -40.52 -8.27 -8.74
CA ARG A 73 -39.80 -7.46 -7.73
C ARG A 73 -39.16 -6.22 -8.37
N GLU A 74 -39.44 -5.06 -7.79
CA GLU A 74 -38.89 -3.77 -8.19
C GLU A 74 -37.95 -3.24 -7.11
N GLY A 75 -36.87 -2.55 -7.52
CA GLY A 75 -35.91 -1.89 -6.66
C GLY A 75 -34.56 -1.76 -7.34
N PHE A 76 -33.89 -0.62 -7.16
CA PHE A 76 -32.60 -0.35 -7.81
C PHE A 76 -31.57 -1.49 -7.60
N LEU A 77 -31.44 -1.98 -6.38
CA LEU A 77 -30.50 -3.07 -6.06
C LEU A 77 -30.87 -4.37 -6.79
N TYR A 78 -32.16 -4.68 -6.90
CA TYR A 78 -32.63 -5.88 -7.58
C TYR A 78 -32.41 -5.79 -9.10
N ILE A 79 -32.69 -4.64 -9.70
CA ILE A 79 -32.45 -4.38 -11.14
C ILE A 79 -30.96 -4.46 -11.42
N PHE A 80 -30.13 -3.87 -10.55
CA PHE A 80 -28.68 -3.91 -10.67
C PHE A 80 -28.14 -5.36 -10.59
N LEU A 81 -28.56 -6.14 -9.60
CA LEU A 81 -28.14 -7.54 -9.45
C LEU A 81 -28.60 -8.39 -10.65
N ARG A 82 -29.83 -8.22 -11.14
CA ARG A 82 -30.33 -8.90 -12.33
C ARG A 82 -29.54 -8.56 -13.58
N PHE A 83 -29.20 -7.28 -13.75
CA PHE A 83 -28.33 -6.85 -14.83
C PHE A 83 -26.93 -7.49 -14.74
N MET A 84 -26.35 -7.51 -13.55
CA MET A 84 -25.06 -8.15 -13.29
C MET A 84 -25.11 -9.66 -13.52
N ASP A 85 -26.19 -10.34 -13.11
CA ASP A 85 -26.45 -11.74 -13.37
C ASP A 85 -26.45 -12.05 -14.86
N GLN A 86 -27.24 -11.32 -15.66
CA GLN A 86 -27.28 -11.47 -17.12
C GLN A 86 -25.91 -11.21 -17.77
N LEU A 87 -25.14 -10.28 -17.22
CA LEU A 87 -23.81 -9.94 -17.75
C LEU A 87 -22.79 -11.03 -17.41
N PHE A 88 -22.93 -11.67 -16.25
CA PHE A 88 -21.99 -12.64 -15.74
C PHE A 88 -22.38 -14.10 -16.00
N ASP A 89 -23.65 -14.37 -16.28
CA ASP A 89 -24.16 -15.72 -16.59
C ASP A 89 -23.39 -16.40 -17.77
N LEU A 90 -22.87 -15.56 -18.67
CA LEU A 90 -22.04 -16.03 -19.80
C LEU A 90 -20.58 -16.30 -19.41
N VAL A 91 -20.05 -15.74 -18.32
CA VAL A 91 -18.59 -15.67 -18.06
C VAL A 91 -18.21 -15.95 -16.59
N ASP A 92 -19.17 -16.07 -15.70
CA ASP A 92 -19.08 -16.53 -14.30
C ASP A 92 -17.77 -16.19 -13.56
N VAL A 93 -16.93 -17.19 -13.28
CA VAL A 93 -15.65 -17.04 -12.61
C VAL A 93 -14.68 -16.13 -13.39
N PHE A 94 -14.74 -16.15 -14.73
CA PHE A 94 -13.88 -15.26 -15.53
C PHE A 94 -14.21 -13.78 -15.34
N ALA A 95 -15.48 -13.43 -15.14
CA ALA A 95 -15.89 -12.07 -14.85
C ALA A 95 -15.31 -11.59 -13.52
N PHE A 96 -15.32 -12.44 -12.49
CA PHE A 96 -14.69 -12.14 -11.21
C PHE A 96 -13.18 -11.90 -11.36
N VAL A 97 -12.48 -12.83 -12.02
CA VAL A 97 -11.04 -12.69 -12.30
C VAL A 97 -10.75 -11.40 -13.04
N PHE A 98 -11.52 -11.09 -14.07
CA PHE A 98 -11.36 -9.89 -14.87
C PHE A 98 -11.55 -8.60 -14.06
N VAL A 99 -12.61 -8.53 -13.23
CA VAL A 99 -12.84 -7.40 -12.33
C VAL A 99 -11.68 -7.22 -11.34
N MET A 100 -11.20 -8.31 -10.73
CA MET A 100 -10.08 -8.26 -9.80
C MET A 100 -8.76 -7.83 -10.48
N LEU A 101 -8.53 -8.28 -11.71
CA LEU A 101 -7.37 -7.82 -12.51
C LEU A 101 -7.48 -6.34 -12.86
N ILE A 102 -8.66 -5.83 -13.19
CA ILE A 102 -8.89 -4.40 -13.41
C ILE A 102 -8.58 -3.62 -12.12
N ILE A 103 -9.08 -4.07 -10.96
CA ILE A 103 -8.81 -3.42 -9.67
C ILE A 103 -7.31 -3.43 -9.37
N ALA A 104 -6.63 -4.55 -9.58
CA ALA A 104 -5.18 -4.65 -9.43
C ALA A 104 -4.45 -3.66 -10.37
N ARG A 105 -4.93 -3.53 -11.61
CA ARG A 105 -4.38 -2.60 -12.60
C ARG A 105 -4.61 -1.14 -12.22
N ILE A 106 -5.83 -0.80 -11.78
CA ILE A 106 -6.18 0.54 -11.31
C ILE A 106 -5.36 0.90 -10.07
N ASN A 107 -5.25 -0.02 -9.10
CA ASN A 107 -4.41 0.17 -7.91
C ASN A 107 -2.96 0.49 -8.29
N HIS A 108 -2.41 -0.26 -9.24
CA HIS A 108 -1.04 -0.04 -9.73
C HIS A 108 -0.91 1.29 -10.48
N PHE A 109 -1.85 1.60 -11.37
CA PHE A 109 -1.82 2.81 -12.21
C PHE A 109 -2.00 4.09 -11.40
N LEU A 110 -2.96 4.11 -10.48
CA LEU A 110 -3.24 5.27 -9.62
C LEU A 110 -2.32 5.36 -8.41
N ASN A 111 -1.46 4.36 -8.20
CA ASN A 111 -0.58 4.28 -7.02
C ASN A 111 -1.35 4.40 -5.68
N ILE A 112 -2.56 3.82 -5.63
CA ILE A 112 -3.46 3.93 -4.47
C ILE A 112 -2.80 3.39 -3.21
N SER A 113 -2.05 2.29 -3.34
CA SER A 113 -1.42 1.59 -2.22
C SER A 113 0.07 1.87 -2.07
N THR A 114 0.52 3.09 -2.42
CA THR A 114 1.93 3.50 -2.28
C THR A 114 2.93 2.64 -3.07
N SER A 115 2.61 2.30 -4.33
CA SER A 115 3.45 1.52 -5.27
C SER A 115 3.92 0.16 -4.73
N ASP A 116 3.24 -0.41 -3.74
CA ASP A 116 3.62 -1.72 -3.21
C ASP A 116 3.19 -2.83 -4.19
N VAL A 117 4.17 -3.36 -4.92
CA VAL A 117 3.97 -4.49 -5.86
C VAL A 117 3.33 -5.69 -5.15
N LYS A 118 3.57 -5.86 -3.85
CA LYS A 118 2.98 -6.95 -3.05
C LYS A 118 1.46 -6.84 -2.98
N ILE A 119 0.92 -5.62 -2.91
CA ILE A 119 -0.53 -5.40 -2.88
C ILE A 119 -1.16 -5.75 -4.24
N SER A 120 -0.55 -5.32 -5.34
CA SER A 120 -1.03 -5.70 -6.67
C SER A 120 -0.95 -7.21 -6.91
N LEU A 121 0.12 -7.86 -6.42
CA LEU A 121 0.25 -9.31 -6.46
C LEU A 121 -0.82 -10.01 -5.60
N PHE A 122 -1.08 -9.49 -4.40
CA PHE A 122 -2.15 -10.00 -3.53
C PHE A 122 -3.51 -9.93 -4.23
N LEU A 123 -3.87 -8.81 -4.85
CA LEU A 123 -5.13 -8.65 -5.59
C LEU A 123 -5.26 -9.65 -6.76
N ILE A 124 -4.16 -9.93 -7.45
CA ILE A 124 -4.14 -10.93 -8.52
C ILE A 124 -4.36 -12.33 -7.97
N ILE A 125 -3.66 -12.69 -6.88
CA ILE A 125 -3.83 -13.99 -6.22
C ILE A 125 -5.28 -14.16 -5.76
N VAL A 126 -5.84 -13.16 -5.08
CA VAL A 126 -7.25 -13.16 -4.65
C VAL A 126 -8.20 -13.32 -5.84
N GLY A 127 -7.87 -12.69 -6.98
CA GLY A 127 -8.67 -12.82 -8.20
C GLY A 127 -8.62 -14.21 -8.83
N ILE A 128 -7.46 -14.91 -8.72
CA ILE A 128 -7.25 -16.23 -9.33
C ILE A 128 -7.82 -17.36 -8.46
N ILE A 129 -7.89 -17.21 -7.14
CA ILE A 129 -8.35 -18.27 -6.23
C ILE A 129 -9.69 -18.90 -6.67
N PRO A 130 -10.75 -18.14 -7.03
CA PRO A 130 -11.98 -18.73 -7.52
C PRO A 130 -11.88 -19.51 -8.83
N SER A 131 -10.81 -19.31 -9.61
CA SER A 131 -10.57 -20.09 -10.84
C SER A 131 -10.27 -21.57 -10.57
N ILE A 132 -9.87 -21.93 -9.36
CA ILE A 132 -9.72 -23.33 -8.93
C ILE A 132 -11.06 -24.05 -9.08
N TRP A 133 -12.14 -23.35 -8.84
CA TRP A 133 -13.50 -23.81 -9.00
C TRP A 133 -13.86 -24.16 -10.45
N PHE A 134 -13.47 -23.32 -11.37
CA PHE A 134 -13.65 -23.59 -12.79
C PHE A 134 -12.91 -24.85 -13.23
N ILE A 135 -11.74 -25.11 -12.68
CA ILE A 135 -10.97 -26.33 -12.93
C ILE A 135 -11.72 -27.57 -12.41
N THR A 136 -12.33 -27.50 -11.22
CA THR A 136 -13.11 -28.62 -10.69
C THR A 136 -14.35 -28.91 -11.55
N ASN A 137 -15.04 -27.89 -12.06
CA ASN A 137 -16.16 -28.06 -12.99
C ASN A 137 -15.73 -28.67 -14.32
N ILE A 138 -14.56 -28.31 -14.86
CA ILE A 138 -14.02 -28.94 -16.07
C ILE A 138 -13.70 -30.42 -15.82
N ILE A 139 -13.10 -30.74 -14.68
CA ILE A 139 -12.79 -32.13 -14.31
C ILE A 139 -14.09 -32.92 -14.16
N ASP A 140 -15.11 -32.37 -13.50
CA ASP A 140 -16.41 -32.99 -13.36
C ASP A 140 -17.05 -33.30 -14.72
N TRP A 141 -17.11 -32.31 -15.60
CA TRP A 141 -17.60 -32.47 -16.97
C TRP A 141 -16.82 -33.54 -17.73
N PHE A 142 -15.49 -33.60 -17.60
CA PHE A 142 -14.66 -34.60 -18.24
C PHE A 142 -14.93 -36.00 -17.70
N LEU A 143 -15.10 -36.20 -16.39
CA LEU A 143 -15.43 -37.47 -15.78
C LEU A 143 -16.78 -37.98 -16.28
N LEU A 144 -17.79 -37.12 -16.35
CA LEU A 144 -19.11 -37.47 -16.91
C LEU A 144 -19.01 -37.89 -18.38
N LEU A 145 -18.13 -37.25 -19.17
CA LEU A 145 -17.95 -37.54 -20.58
C LEU A 145 -17.30 -38.92 -20.83
N ILE A 146 -16.43 -39.41 -19.93
CA ILE A 146 -15.84 -40.75 -19.99
C ILE A 146 -16.69 -41.81 -19.32
N GLY A 147 -17.89 -41.45 -18.81
CA GLY A 147 -18.82 -42.40 -18.20
C GLY A 147 -18.55 -42.70 -16.73
N GLU A 148 -17.66 -41.93 -16.09
CA GLU A 148 -17.39 -42.01 -14.65
C GLU A 148 -18.40 -41.13 -13.88
N ASN A 149 -18.56 -41.42 -12.58
CA ASN A 149 -19.36 -40.58 -11.70
C ASN A 149 -18.66 -39.22 -11.55
N GLY A 150 -19.41 -38.13 -11.76
CA GLY A 150 -18.90 -36.78 -11.58
C GLY A 150 -18.46 -36.49 -10.13
N LEU A 151 -17.74 -35.41 -9.96
CA LEU A 151 -17.40 -34.89 -8.65
C LEU A 151 -18.70 -34.41 -7.99
N ASN A 152 -19.10 -35.00 -6.85
CA ASN A 152 -20.23 -34.49 -6.06
C ASN A 152 -19.88 -33.11 -5.46
N ILE A 153 -19.98 -32.08 -6.30
CA ILE A 153 -19.66 -30.71 -5.90
C ILE A 153 -20.75 -30.22 -4.94
N PRO A 154 -20.42 -29.85 -3.70
CA PRO A 154 -21.42 -29.42 -2.73
C PRO A 154 -22.07 -28.08 -3.12
N GLU A 155 -23.39 -27.98 -3.04
CA GLU A 155 -24.15 -26.76 -3.34
C GLU A 155 -23.77 -25.55 -2.46
N TRP A 156 -23.21 -25.79 -1.25
CA TRP A 156 -22.78 -24.70 -0.37
C TRP A 156 -21.58 -23.90 -0.91
N LEU A 157 -20.99 -24.34 -1.99
CA LEU A 157 -19.81 -23.71 -2.58
C LEU A 157 -20.11 -22.33 -3.17
N ASP A 158 -21.33 -22.04 -3.58
CA ASP A 158 -21.72 -20.69 -4.00
C ASP A 158 -21.58 -19.67 -2.84
N THR A 159 -21.66 -20.14 -1.60
CA THR A 159 -21.42 -19.30 -0.42
C THR A 159 -19.94 -18.95 -0.21
N TRP A 160 -19.01 -19.62 -0.90
CA TRP A 160 -17.57 -19.38 -0.76
C TRP A 160 -17.15 -17.98 -1.13
N PHE A 161 -17.80 -17.36 -2.11
CA PHE A 161 -17.51 -15.98 -2.47
C PHE A 161 -17.63 -15.06 -1.26
N LEU A 162 -18.65 -15.22 -0.42
CA LEU A 162 -18.77 -14.44 0.81
C LEU A 162 -17.66 -14.74 1.81
N GLY A 163 -17.36 -16.02 2.04
CA GLY A 163 -16.30 -16.46 2.95
C GLY A 163 -14.93 -15.95 2.51
N LEU A 164 -14.59 -16.11 1.23
CA LEU A 164 -13.35 -15.59 0.65
C LEU A 164 -13.29 -14.06 0.74
N GLY A 165 -14.40 -13.37 0.51
CA GLY A 165 -14.49 -11.92 0.63
C GLY A 165 -14.17 -11.44 2.05
N ILE A 166 -14.76 -12.07 3.07
CA ILE A 166 -14.49 -11.75 4.48
C ILE A 166 -13.04 -12.03 4.82
N ILE A 167 -12.51 -13.20 4.45
CA ILE A 167 -11.14 -13.59 4.76
C ILE A 167 -10.13 -12.66 4.07
N ASN A 168 -10.26 -12.47 2.76
CA ASN A 168 -9.31 -11.68 1.98
C ASN A 168 -9.32 -10.19 2.36
N SER A 169 -10.50 -9.62 2.57
CA SER A 169 -10.63 -8.22 3.00
C SER A 169 -10.09 -8.01 4.42
N SER A 170 -10.34 -8.96 5.33
CA SER A 170 -9.83 -8.91 6.70
C SER A 170 -8.31 -9.04 6.75
N ILE A 171 -7.73 -9.99 6.01
CA ILE A 171 -6.27 -10.14 5.89
C ILE A 171 -5.65 -8.84 5.36
N PHE A 172 -6.25 -8.27 4.31
CA PHE A 172 -5.74 -7.04 3.71
C PHE A 172 -5.87 -5.83 4.65
N LEU A 173 -6.98 -5.73 5.39
CA LEU A 173 -7.19 -4.67 6.39
C LEU A 173 -6.17 -4.77 7.52
N ILE A 174 -6.01 -5.96 8.10
CA ILE A 174 -5.04 -6.23 9.17
C ILE A 174 -3.62 -5.91 8.70
N TYR A 175 -3.25 -6.37 7.49
CA TYR A 175 -1.95 -6.04 6.90
C TYR A 175 -1.75 -4.52 6.75
N SER A 176 -2.79 -3.78 6.34
CA SER A 176 -2.73 -2.33 6.17
C SER A 176 -2.53 -1.60 7.49
N VAL A 177 -3.24 -2.00 8.54
CA VAL A 177 -3.09 -1.45 9.91
C VAL A 177 -1.69 -1.76 10.46
N ILE A 178 -1.23 -3.01 10.37
CA ILE A 178 0.13 -3.39 10.83
C ILE A 178 1.18 -2.60 10.04
N SER A 179 1.01 -2.47 8.72
CA SER A 179 1.92 -1.69 7.88
C SER A 179 1.98 -0.22 8.31
N GLN A 180 0.85 0.40 8.64
CA GLN A 180 0.81 1.77 9.14
C GLN A 180 1.57 1.91 10.46
N LEU A 181 1.28 1.05 11.43
CA LEU A 181 1.88 1.09 12.77
C LEU A 181 3.37 0.71 12.78
N SER A 182 3.85 0.10 11.71
CA SER A 182 5.23 -0.39 11.61
C SER A 182 6.26 0.71 11.38
N TYR A 183 5.87 1.85 10.83
CA TYR A 183 6.79 2.93 10.52
C TYR A 183 6.92 3.92 11.67
N SER A 184 8.14 4.36 11.89
CA SER A 184 8.47 5.42 12.84
C SER A 184 9.61 6.25 12.28
N TYR A 185 9.50 7.55 12.44
CA TYR A 185 10.41 8.54 11.90
C TYR A 185 10.95 9.39 13.03
N LEU A 186 12.22 9.75 12.96
CA LEU A 186 12.86 10.59 13.93
C LEU A 186 13.82 11.55 13.22
N VAL A 187 13.85 12.78 13.65
CA VAL A 187 14.83 13.80 13.28
C VAL A 187 15.62 14.14 14.53
N THR A 188 16.95 14.07 14.43
CA THR A 188 17.90 14.52 15.43
C THR A 188 18.67 15.72 14.87
N ASP A 189 19.54 16.29 15.67
CA ASP A 189 20.48 17.35 15.26
C ASP A 189 21.50 16.91 14.21
N LYS A 190 21.80 15.61 14.09
CA LYS A 190 22.84 15.06 13.19
C LYS A 190 22.29 14.14 12.11
N ASN A 191 21.19 13.42 12.38
CA ASN A 191 20.70 12.35 11.53
C ASN A 191 19.18 12.31 11.42
N ILE A 192 18.70 11.74 10.33
CA ILE A 192 17.31 11.38 10.12
C ILE A 192 17.17 9.86 10.11
N TYR A 193 16.27 9.35 10.93
CA TYR A 193 16.03 7.93 11.13
C TYR A 193 14.68 7.52 10.55
N LEU A 194 14.69 6.56 9.63
CA LEU A 194 13.51 5.90 9.09
C LEU A 194 13.51 4.45 9.59
N LYS A 195 12.63 4.15 10.53
CA LYS A 195 12.52 2.80 11.12
C LYS A 195 11.26 2.13 10.63
N ARG A 196 11.39 0.85 10.25
CA ARG A 196 10.28 -0.04 9.98
C ARG A 196 10.43 -1.31 10.81
N LYS A 197 9.42 -1.62 11.62
CA LYS A 197 9.38 -2.84 12.44
C LYS A 197 8.09 -3.61 12.15
N ILE A 198 8.19 -4.75 11.45
CA ILE A 198 7.07 -5.67 11.22
C ILE A 198 7.48 -7.05 11.72
N PHE A 199 6.75 -7.60 12.70
CA PHE A 199 7.02 -8.92 13.27
C PHE A 199 8.51 -9.19 13.46
N PHE A 200 9.13 -10.01 12.61
CA PHE A 200 10.55 -10.39 12.66
C PHE A 200 11.45 -9.53 11.77
N TYR A 201 10.90 -8.56 11.04
CA TYR A 201 11.66 -7.71 10.13
C TYR A 201 11.83 -6.31 10.74
N ASN A 202 13.08 -5.96 11.01
CA ASN A 202 13.48 -4.61 11.40
C ASN A 202 14.35 -4.03 10.29
N SER A 203 13.99 -2.87 9.79
CA SER A 203 14.79 -2.10 8.86
C SER A 203 15.02 -0.71 9.42
N TYR A 204 16.26 -0.28 9.40
CA TYR A 204 16.66 1.08 9.73
C TYR A 204 17.31 1.70 8.50
N THR A 205 16.92 2.90 8.19
CA THR A 205 17.64 3.76 7.25
C THR A 205 18.05 5.00 8.03
N ILE A 206 19.34 5.27 8.08
CA ILE A 206 19.92 6.46 8.70
C ILE A 206 20.42 7.32 7.57
N ILE A 207 20.03 8.56 7.55
CA ILE A 207 20.47 9.57 6.56
C ILE A 207 21.10 10.69 7.37
N THR A 208 22.37 10.92 7.14
CA THR A 208 23.08 12.05 7.75
C THR A 208 22.56 13.35 7.14
N ILE A 209 22.42 14.37 7.94
CA ILE A 209 21.87 15.66 7.48
C ILE A 209 22.71 16.23 6.33
N ASP A 210 24.03 16.06 6.36
CA ASP A 210 24.95 16.51 5.31
C ASP A 210 24.78 15.77 3.96
N GLU A 211 24.18 14.57 3.96
CA GLU A 211 23.86 13.84 2.72
C GLU A 211 22.58 14.35 2.03
N ILE A 212 21.85 15.26 2.65
CA ILE A 212 20.55 15.75 2.14
C ILE A 212 20.80 16.93 1.21
N VAL A 213 20.58 16.71 -0.07
CA VAL A 213 20.71 17.75 -1.10
C VAL A 213 19.47 18.65 -1.18
N ASN A 214 18.28 18.08 -0.93
CA ASN A 214 17.02 18.83 -1.01
C ASN A 214 15.91 18.14 -0.22
N LEU A 215 15.01 18.94 0.30
CA LEU A 215 13.77 18.53 0.94
C LEU A 215 12.59 18.90 0.06
N LYS A 216 11.61 18.00 -0.08
CA LYS A 216 10.38 18.26 -0.83
C LYS A 216 9.16 17.76 -0.08
N THR A 217 8.24 18.67 0.23
CA THR A 217 6.93 18.31 0.76
C THR A 217 5.96 17.97 -0.37
N GLN A 218 5.15 16.95 -0.17
CA GLN A 218 4.07 16.58 -1.08
C GLN A 218 2.80 16.29 -0.30
N MET A 219 1.77 17.07 -0.57
CA MET A 219 0.45 16.91 0.04
C MET A 219 -0.59 16.68 -1.04
N SER A 220 -1.41 15.63 -0.88
CA SER A 220 -2.59 15.41 -1.71
C SER A 220 -3.70 16.41 -1.34
N PHE A 221 -4.76 16.47 -2.14
CA PHE A 221 -5.95 17.29 -1.81
C PHE A 221 -6.50 16.93 -0.42
N PHE A 222 -6.72 15.64 -0.15
CA PHE A 222 -7.16 15.17 1.17
C PHE A 222 -6.10 15.39 2.25
N GLY A 223 -4.82 15.31 1.90
CA GLY A 223 -3.72 15.61 2.80
C GLY A 223 -3.74 17.07 3.28
N LYS A 224 -4.03 18.01 2.38
CA LYS A 224 -4.18 19.43 2.74
C LYS A 224 -5.38 19.66 3.67
N MET A 225 -6.50 18.99 3.40
CA MET A 225 -7.72 19.12 4.18
C MET A 225 -7.58 18.50 5.59
N LEU A 226 -6.89 17.36 5.70
CA LEU A 226 -6.73 16.60 6.95
C LEU A 226 -5.38 16.83 7.64
N GLY A 227 -4.55 17.73 7.15
CA GLY A 227 -3.30 18.14 7.77
C GLY A 227 -2.20 17.07 7.73
N TYR A 228 -2.15 16.21 6.69
CA TYR A 228 -1.09 15.23 6.52
C TYR A 228 -0.43 15.28 5.15
N GLY A 229 0.79 14.78 5.06
CA GLY A 229 1.51 14.72 3.79
C GLY A 229 2.82 13.94 3.91
N ASN A 230 3.61 14.03 2.87
CA ASN A 230 4.88 13.33 2.78
C ASN A 230 6.01 14.36 2.73
N LEU A 231 7.13 14.03 3.38
CA LEU A 231 8.38 14.76 3.25
C LEU A 231 9.41 13.83 2.61
N LEU A 232 9.86 14.20 1.43
CA LEU A 232 10.86 13.47 0.68
C LEU A 232 12.24 14.04 1.01
N LEU A 233 13.16 13.12 1.31
CA LEU A 233 14.56 13.38 1.55
C LEU A 233 15.33 13.02 0.27
N ILE A 234 15.90 14.00 -0.40
CA ILE A 234 16.65 13.80 -1.65
C ILE A 234 18.12 13.79 -1.31
N THR A 235 18.76 12.63 -1.45
CA THR A 235 20.20 12.45 -1.28
C THR A 235 20.86 12.20 -2.65
N GLU A 236 22.16 12.43 -2.78
CA GLU A 236 22.91 12.15 -4.00
C GLU A 236 22.79 10.69 -4.43
N LYS A 237 22.87 9.75 -3.49
CA LYS A 237 22.70 8.30 -3.73
C LYS A 237 21.36 7.96 -4.37
N ASN A 238 20.29 8.68 -3.99
CA ASN A 238 18.96 8.48 -4.56
C ASN A 238 18.83 9.05 -5.98
N LEU A 239 19.65 9.99 -6.36
CA LEU A 239 19.72 10.54 -7.73
C LEU A 239 20.47 9.59 -8.67
N GLU A 240 21.57 8.99 -8.24
CA GLU A 240 22.38 8.07 -9.04
C GLU A 240 21.74 6.69 -9.25
N ALA A 241 21.03 6.15 -8.25
CA ALA A 241 20.35 4.85 -8.33
C ALA A 241 19.29 4.76 -9.45
N LYS A 242 18.87 5.90 -10.00
CA LYS A 242 17.94 5.96 -11.15
C LYS A 242 18.61 5.69 -12.50
N SER A 243 19.93 5.80 -12.60
CA SER A 243 20.68 5.68 -13.87
C SER A 243 20.99 4.23 -14.26
N ASN A 244 21.13 3.29 -13.33
CA ASN A 244 21.80 2.01 -13.54
C ASN A 244 20.92 0.77 -13.49
N SER A 245 19.74 0.71 -14.12
CA SER A 245 18.87 -0.47 -14.08
C SER A 245 18.83 -1.31 -15.36
N ASN A 246 19.99 -1.67 -15.92
CA ASN A 246 20.08 -2.72 -16.95
C ASN A 246 20.66 -4.00 -16.34
N ILE A 247 19.80 -4.91 -15.90
CA ILE A 247 20.21 -6.23 -15.37
C ILE A 247 19.79 -7.30 -16.39
N GLU A 248 20.71 -8.10 -16.87
CA GLU A 248 20.44 -9.31 -17.66
C GLU A 248 19.69 -10.35 -16.79
N ARG A 249 18.66 -10.99 -17.34
CA ARG A 249 17.77 -11.88 -16.61
C ARG A 249 17.64 -13.24 -17.28
N ASN A 250 17.65 -14.33 -16.49
CA ASN A 250 17.48 -15.72 -16.93
C ASN A 250 16.01 -16.08 -17.17
N GLY A 251 15.72 -17.21 -17.88
CA GLY A 251 14.42 -17.56 -18.46
C GLY A 251 13.20 -17.51 -17.51
N LEU A 252 13.26 -18.08 -16.30
CA LEU A 252 12.19 -17.98 -15.29
C LEU A 252 12.01 -16.54 -14.78
N GLN A 253 13.09 -15.81 -14.63
CA GLN A 253 13.07 -14.39 -14.28
C GLN A 253 12.47 -13.54 -15.42
N LYS A 254 12.59 -13.97 -16.69
CA LYS A 254 11.90 -13.35 -17.83
C LYS A 254 10.41 -13.54 -17.77
N PHE A 255 9.90 -14.73 -17.41
CA PHE A 255 8.47 -14.99 -17.26
C PHE A 255 7.86 -14.13 -16.15
N PHE A 256 8.45 -14.12 -14.96
CA PHE A 256 8.02 -13.23 -13.87
C PHE A 256 8.19 -11.75 -14.22
N TYR A 257 9.16 -11.41 -15.07
CA TYR A 257 9.33 -10.05 -15.57
C TYR A 257 8.28 -9.66 -16.60
N ILE A 258 7.87 -10.56 -17.48
CA ILE A 258 6.77 -10.34 -18.43
C ILE A 258 5.46 -10.21 -17.67
N LEU A 259 5.19 -11.06 -16.67
CA LEU A 259 4.06 -10.93 -15.77
C LEU A 259 4.12 -9.59 -15.01
N LYS A 260 5.30 -9.22 -14.53
CA LYS A 260 5.57 -7.92 -13.91
C LYS A 260 5.45 -6.76 -14.90
N LEU A 261 5.78 -6.92 -16.17
CA LEU A 261 5.59 -5.93 -17.25
C LEU A 261 4.13 -5.76 -17.64
N LEU A 262 3.36 -6.84 -17.70
CA LEU A 262 1.90 -6.79 -17.91
C LEU A 262 1.22 -6.08 -16.75
N ILE A 263 1.73 -6.23 -15.53
CA ILE A 263 1.26 -5.55 -14.31
C ILE A 263 1.88 -4.17 -14.18
N SER A 264 3.14 -4.01 -14.56
CA SER A 264 3.99 -2.83 -14.40
C SER A 264 4.33 -2.21 -15.76
N TYR A 265 3.34 -1.70 -16.47
CA TYR A 265 3.66 -0.66 -17.45
C TYR A 265 4.20 0.54 -16.65
N LYS A 266 5.52 0.60 -16.50
CA LYS A 266 6.18 1.76 -15.87
C LYS A 266 5.78 2.98 -16.68
N ARG A 267 4.83 3.76 -16.17
CA ARG A 267 4.74 5.15 -16.55
C ARG A 267 6.11 5.74 -16.15
N GLN A 268 6.92 6.10 -17.11
CA GLN A 268 8.15 6.87 -16.89
C GLN A 268 7.75 8.29 -16.47
N ARG A 269 7.07 8.40 -15.33
CA ARG A 269 7.01 9.67 -14.65
C ARG A 269 8.32 9.80 -13.88
N LYS A 270 9.03 10.89 -14.13
CA LYS A 270 10.16 11.39 -13.32
C LYS A 270 9.73 11.76 -11.88
N GLU A 271 8.62 11.20 -11.39
CA GLU A 271 8.16 11.42 -10.02
C GLU A 271 8.86 10.42 -9.11
N LEU A 272 9.43 10.92 -8.03
CA LEU A 272 9.97 10.13 -6.93
C LEU A 272 8.88 9.17 -6.44
N ILE A 273 9.14 7.87 -6.49
CA ILE A 273 8.23 6.87 -5.97
C ILE A 273 8.22 7.03 -4.45
N LEU A 274 7.07 7.43 -3.91
CA LEU A 274 6.86 7.58 -2.48
C LEU A 274 6.81 6.20 -1.81
N LYS A 275 7.93 5.77 -1.25
CA LYS A 275 7.96 4.59 -0.40
C LYS A 275 8.11 5.03 1.06
N PRO A 276 7.28 4.53 1.97
CA PRO A 276 7.38 4.86 3.39
C PRO A 276 8.72 4.53 4.04
N SER A 277 9.57 3.73 3.37
CA SER A 277 10.94 3.41 3.80
C SER A 277 12.00 4.39 3.32
N GLU A 278 11.65 5.31 2.43
CA GLU A 278 12.59 6.24 1.77
C GLU A 278 12.17 7.71 1.97
N CYS A 279 11.04 7.94 2.62
CA CYS A 279 10.52 9.28 2.93
C CYS A 279 9.70 9.26 4.21
N PHE A 280 9.45 10.40 4.79
CA PHE A 280 8.43 10.54 5.84
C PHE A 280 7.06 10.51 5.18
N PHE A 281 6.43 9.33 5.21
CA PHE A 281 5.16 9.12 4.57
C PHE A 281 3.99 9.42 5.50
N GLY A 282 3.05 10.22 5.02
CA GLY A 282 1.76 10.44 5.70
C GLY A 282 1.86 11.06 7.08
N ILE A 283 2.89 11.84 7.35
CA ILE A 283 3.09 12.49 8.66
C ILE A 283 2.12 13.65 8.87
N LYS A 284 1.81 13.93 10.12
CA LYS A 284 1.03 15.10 10.51
C LYS A 284 1.89 16.35 10.35
N ASN A 285 1.29 17.45 9.87
CA ASN A 285 1.92 18.74 9.67
C ASN A 285 3.31 18.67 8.95
N PRO A 286 3.36 18.14 7.72
CA PRO A 286 4.63 17.93 7.02
C PRO A 286 5.41 19.22 6.77
N MET A 287 4.74 20.37 6.74
CA MET A 287 5.39 21.67 6.56
C MET A 287 6.19 22.10 7.78
N LEU A 288 5.70 21.79 8.98
CA LEU A 288 6.45 22.03 10.21
C LEU A 288 7.72 21.18 10.25
N VAL A 289 7.61 19.91 9.88
CA VAL A 289 8.78 19.00 9.85
C VAL A 289 9.77 19.40 8.77
N TYR A 290 9.27 19.93 7.65
CA TYR A 290 10.12 20.53 6.61
C TYR A 290 10.93 21.70 7.17
N GLN A 291 10.26 22.65 7.83
CA GLN A 291 10.91 23.83 8.41
C GLN A 291 11.97 23.45 9.46
N LEU A 292 11.64 22.48 10.34
CA LEU A 292 12.59 21.99 11.34
C LEU A 292 13.83 21.33 10.70
N ALA A 293 13.62 20.49 9.69
CA ALA A 293 14.74 19.82 9.01
C ALA A 293 15.59 20.80 8.18
N ASP A 294 14.95 21.77 7.52
CA ASP A 294 15.61 22.81 6.72
C ASP A 294 16.54 23.68 7.60
N GLU A 295 16.04 24.10 8.78
CA GLU A 295 16.86 24.87 9.73
C GLU A 295 18.06 24.10 10.26
N ILE A 296 17.89 22.80 10.53
CA ILE A 296 19.01 21.96 10.99
C ILE A 296 20.07 21.83 9.89
N ILE A 297 19.64 21.69 8.63
CA ILE A 297 20.55 21.63 7.47
C ILE A 297 21.31 22.97 7.32
N ASP A 298 20.60 24.09 7.41
CA ASP A 298 21.22 25.42 7.29
C ASP A 298 22.22 25.70 8.41
N ASN A 299 21.91 25.32 9.65
CA ASN A 299 22.80 25.50 10.79
C ASN A 299 24.08 24.65 10.64
N ASN A 300 23.96 23.39 10.18
CA ASN A 300 25.14 22.53 9.97
C ASN A 300 26.00 23.06 8.82
N ASN A 301 25.42 23.59 7.75
CA ASN A 301 26.17 24.17 6.64
C ASN A 301 26.86 25.50 7.03
N GLY A 302 26.29 26.27 7.95
CA GLY A 302 26.86 27.53 8.46
C GLY A 302 28.05 27.32 9.41
N GLU A 303 28.16 26.18 10.07
CA GLU A 303 29.33 25.83 10.90
C GLU A 303 30.57 25.41 10.08
N ILE A 304 30.42 25.09 8.78
CA ILE A 304 31.50 24.66 7.88
C ILE A 304 32.16 25.89 7.19
N GLU A 305 31.54 27.06 7.21
CA GLU A 305 32.08 28.28 6.58
C GLU A 305 33.01 29.12 7.51
N ILE A 306 33.44 28.61 8.65
CA ILE A 306 34.44 29.23 9.55
C ILE A 306 35.69 28.36 9.60
#